data_ecec0ab5257c22a2be542065589051de
#
_entry.id   ecec0ab5257c22a2be542065589051de
#
_cell.length_a   1.000
_cell.length_b   1.000
_cell.length_c   1.000
_cell.angle_alpha   90.00
_cell.angle_beta   90.00
_cell.angle_gamma   90.00
#
_symmetry.space_group_name_H-M   'P 1'
#
loop_
_entity.id
_entity.type
_entity.pdbx_description
1 polymer ?
#
loop_
_entity_poly.entity_id
_entity_poly.type
_entity_poly.pdbx_seq_one_letter_code
_entity_poly.pdbx_strand_id
1 'polypeptide(L)'
;ASATGLIRMAREQMDKHPDSLLWKLCDGDKRKVNAELAFKASDEKDEAGILAVQEYMKYLAAGVANAINMFRPEVVVLGGGISNRGEKLAAELNEMVKGECFGHTFVKPAEVVIASLKNDAGIIGAAELC
;
A
#
# COMPACT_ATOMS: atom_id res chain seq x y z
N ALA A 1 -5.86 -2.61 -5.24
CA ALA A 1 -4.99 -1.46 -4.96
C ALA A 1 -3.64 -1.65 -5.67
N SER A 2 -3.16 -0.68 -6.40
CA SER A 2 -1.89 -0.71 -7.11
C SER A 2 -1.12 0.59 -6.85
N ALA A 3 0.21 0.60 -7.11
CA ALA A 3 1.00 1.82 -7.03
C ALA A 3 0.41 2.94 -7.92
N THR A 4 -0.09 2.59 -9.10
CA THR A 4 -0.80 3.54 -10.00
C THR A 4 -2.05 4.14 -9.34
N GLY A 5 -2.77 3.35 -8.54
CA GLY A 5 -3.93 3.84 -7.77
C GLY A 5 -3.51 4.90 -6.74
N LEU A 6 -2.44 4.66 -5.99
CA LEU A 6 -1.91 5.63 -5.03
C LEU A 6 -1.45 6.92 -5.73
N ILE A 7 -0.76 6.81 -6.87
CA ILE A 7 -0.34 7.98 -7.66
C ILE A 7 -1.54 8.81 -8.09
N ARG A 8 -2.62 8.18 -8.54
CA ARG A 8 -3.86 8.87 -8.91
C ARG A 8 -4.46 9.60 -7.72
N MET A 9 -4.60 8.93 -6.57
CA MET A 9 -5.13 9.55 -5.34
C MET A 9 -4.27 10.73 -4.88
N ALA A 10 -2.94 10.59 -4.92
CA ALA A 10 -2.03 11.69 -4.58
C ALA A 10 -2.23 12.90 -5.50
N ARG A 11 -2.37 12.67 -6.81
CA ARG A 11 -2.63 13.74 -7.78
C ARG A 11 -3.98 14.43 -7.57
N GLU A 12 -5.01 13.68 -7.22
CA GLU A 12 -6.34 14.22 -6.88
C GLU A 12 -6.30 15.08 -5.61
N GLN A 13 -5.52 14.67 -4.62
CA GLN A 13 -5.34 15.47 -3.40
C GLN A 13 -4.49 16.74 -3.66
N MET A 14 -3.49 16.68 -4.53
CA MET A 14 -2.71 17.86 -4.91
C MET A 14 -3.58 18.95 -5.54
N ASP A 15 -4.61 18.58 -6.31
CA ASP A 15 -5.53 19.56 -6.92
C ASP A 15 -6.35 20.32 -5.86
N LYS A 16 -6.61 19.68 -4.72
CA LYS A 16 -7.36 20.25 -3.60
C LYS A 16 -6.48 21.01 -2.60
N HIS A 17 -5.17 20.74 -2.61
CA HIS A 17 -4.19 21.30 -1.67
C HIS A 17 -3.02 21.94 -2.43
N PRO A 18 -3.18 23.21 -2.88
CA PRO A 18 -2.15 23.91 -3.67
C PRO A 18 -0.84 24.15 -2.91
N ASP A 19 -0.88 24.13 -1.59
CA ASP A 19 0.24 24.33 -0.66
C ASP A 19 0.89 23.01 -0.21
N SER A 20 0.42 21.88 -0.71
CA SER A 20 0.95 20.55 -0.36
C SER A 20 2.43 20.42 -0.66
N LEU A 21 3.15 19.72 0.24
CA LEU A 21 4.55 19.35 0.07
C LEU A 21 4.78 18.54 -1.22
N LEU A 22 3.79 17.80 -1.69
CA LEU A 22 3.87 17.03 -2.93
C LEU A 22 4.28 17.90 -4.14
N TRP A 23 3.80 19.13 -4.21
CA TRP A 23 4.18 20.07 -5.29
C TRP A 23 5.69 20.38 -5.27
N LYS A 24 6.28 20.53 -4.08
CA LYS A 24 7.72 20.74 -3.93
C LYS A 24 8.52 19.48 -4.27
N LEU A 25 8.04 18.32 -3.82
CA LEU A 25 8.71 17.02 -4.03
C LEU A 25 8.73 16.60 -5.51
N CYS A 26 7.77 17.06 -6.32
CA CYS A 26 7.70 16.76 -7.75
C CYS A 26 8.14 17.92 -8.66
N ASP A 27 8.85 18.94 -8.11
CA ASP A 27 9.32 20.12 -8.84
C ASP A 27 8.19 20.88 -9.58
N GLY A 28 6.97 20.89 -9.03
CA GLY A 28 5.79 21.49 -9.64
C GLY A 28 5.19 20.69 -10.80
N ASP A 29 5.77 19.56 -11.18
CA ASP A 29 5.25 18.70 -12.24
C ASP A 29 4.50 17.48 -11.67
N LYS A 30 3.19 17.58 -11.61
CA LYS A 30 2.28 16.54 -11.12
C LYS A 30 2.50 15.17 -11.78
N ARG A 31 3.06 15.10 -12.99
CA ARG A 31 3.35 13.85 -13.68
C ARG A 31 4.50 13.08 -13.04
N LYS A 32 5.39 13.76 -12.33
CA LYS A 32 6.53 13.15 -11.61
C LYS A 32 6.12 12.50 -10.29
N VAL A 33 4.89 12.70 -9.83
CA VAL A 33 4.40 12.07 -8.60
C VAL A 33 4.41 10.56 -8.74
N ASN A 34 5.01 9.90 -7.78
CA ASN A 34 5.08 8.45 -7.65
C ASN A 34 4.65 8.00 -6.25
N ALA A 35 4.56 6.69 -6.03
CA ALA A 35 4.12 6.13 -4.76
C ALA A 35 5.06 6.48 -3.59
N GLU A 36 6.37 6.55 -3.85
CA GLU A 36 7.38 6.89 -2.85
C GLU A 36 7.19 8.33 -2.34
N LEU A 37 6.99 9.29 -3.26
CA LEU A 37 6.72 10.68 -2.91
C LEU A 37 5.43 10.84 -2.11
N ALA A 38 4.37 10.06 -2.44
CA ALA A 38 3.12 10.07 -1.70
C ALA A 38 3.32 9.60 -0.25
N PHE A 39 4.05 8.51 -0.05
CA PHE A 39 4.39 8.05 1.30
C PHE A 39 5.30 9.02 2.04
N LYS A 40 6.29 9.59 1.37
CA LYS A 40 7.19 10.59 1.96
C LYS A 40 6.40 11.80 2.46
N ALA A 41 5.53 12.35 1.65
CA ALA A 41 4.67 13.47 2.04
C ALA A 41 3.79 13.11 3.26
N SER A 42 3.20 11.91 3.28
CA SER A 42 2.44 11.42 4.43
C SER A 42 3.28 11.31 5.70
N ASP A 43 4.52 10.80 5.60
CA ASP A 43 5.44 10.70 6.74
C ASP A 43 5.85 12.08 7.29
N GLU A 44 5.97 13.07 6.41
CA GLU A 44 6.24 14.47 6.75
C GLU A 44 4.98 15.24 7.19
N LYS A 45 3.85 14.52 7.40
CA LYS A 45 2.57 15.05 7.88
C LYS A 45 1.91 16.06 6.93
N ASP A 46 2.19 15.98 5.64
CA ASP A 46 1.47 16.73 4.62
C ASP A 46 0.04 16.20 4.47
N GLU A 47 -0.94 17.10 4.50
CA GLU A 47 -2.35 16.73 4.51
C GLU A 47 -2.76 15.95 3.25
N ALA A 48 -2.34 16.41 2.07
CA ALA A 48 -2.62 15.72 0.81
C ALA A 48 -1.98 14.32 0.76
N GLY A 49 -0.74 14.19 1.25
CA GLY A 49 -0.05 12.91 1.37
C GLY A 49 -0.77 11.97 2.32
N ILE A 50 -1.17 12.44 3.50
CA ILE A 50 -1.91 11.65 4.49
C ILE A 50 -3.23 11.14 3.90
N LEU A 51 -4.05 12.02 3.30
CA LEU A 51 -5.35 11.65 2.76
C LEU A 51 -5.21 10.63 1.63
N ALA A 52 -4.26 10.82 0.71
CA ALA A 52 -4.01 9.88 -0.38
C ALA A 52 -3.57 8.50 0.12
N VAL A 53 -2.65 8.46 1.09
CA VAL A 53 -2.15 7.20 1.66
C VAL A 53 -3.24 6.51 2.47
N GLN A 54 -4.02 7.22 3.29
CA GLN A 54 -5.11 6.64 4.07
C GLN A 54 -6.18 6.01 3.18
N GLU A 55 -6.58 6.70 2.11
CA GLU A 55 -7.54 6.16 1.16
C GLU A 55 -7.00 4.91 0.46
N TYR A 56 -5.75 4.97 0.00
CA TYR A 56 -5.08 3.83 -0.61
C TYR A 56 -5.02 2.63 0.34
N MET A 57 -4.63 2.83 1.60
CA MET A 57 -4.53 1.78 2.60
C MET A 57 -5.87 1.11 2.89
N LYS A 58 -6.98 1.86 2.91
CA LYS A 58 -8.33 1.28 3.02
C LYS A 58 -8.64 0.31 1.89
N TYR A 59 -8.37 0.68 0.64
CA TYR A 59 -8.58 -0.22 -0.51
C TYR A 59 -7.65 -1.42 -0.50
N LEU A 60 -6.40 -1.23 -0.08
CA LEU A 60 -5.45 -2.33 0.03
C LEU A 60 -5.87 -3.31 1.12
N ALA A 61 -6.24 -2.82 2.30
CA ALA A 61 -6.72 -3.64 3.40
C ALA A 61 -7.98 -4.42 3.04
N ALA A 62 -8.96 -3.77 2.39
CA ALA A 62 -10.17 -4.45 1.92
C ALA A 62 -9.85 -5.56 0.91
N GLY A 63 -8.92 -5.32 -0.02
CA GLY A 63 -8.48 -6.34 -0.97
C GLY A 63 -7.81 -7.53 -0.30
N VAL A 64 -6.94 -7.28 0.67
CA VAL A 64 -6.27 -8.32 1.47
C VAL A 64 -7.27 -9.09 2.32
N ALA A 65 -8.17 -8.40 3.02
CA ALA A 65 -9.23 -9.03 3.82
C ALA A 65 -10.13 -9.94 2.98
N ASN A 66 -10.51 -9.49 1.77
CA ASN A 66 -11.28 -10.31 0.83
C ASN A 66 -10.52 -11.59 0.43
N ALA A 67 -9.23 -11.49 0.14
CA ALA A 67 -8.40 -12.65 -0.18
C ALA A 67 -8.32 -13.61 1.00
N ILE A 68 -8.12 -13.11 2.22
CA ILE A 68 -8.10 -13.91 3.44
C ILE A 68 -9.44 -14.60 3.68
N ASN A 69 -10.55 -13.88 3.55
CA ASN A 69 -11.89 -14.43 3.75
C ASN A 69 -12.26 -15.49 2.71
N MET A 70 -11.79 -15.35 1.47
CA MET A 70 -12.09 -16.26 0.36
C MET A 70 -11.22 -17.53 0.40
N PHE A 71 -9.92 -17.38 0.63
CA PHE A 71 -8.96 -18.48 0.47
C PHE A 71 -8.43 -19.04 1.79
N ARG A 72 -8.59 -18.31 2.89
CA ARG A 72 -8.06 -18.65 4.24
C ARG A 72 -6.59 -19.08 4.21
N PRO A 73 -5.71 -18.29 3.61
CA PRO A 73 -4.29 -18.61 3.60
C PRO A 73 -3.69 -18.48 5.00
N GLU A 74 -2.57 -19.11 5.26
CA GLU A 74 -1.80 -18.92 6.49
C GLU A 74 -1.06 -17.58 6.48
N VAL A 75 -0.58 -17.18 5.29
CA VAL A 75 0.22 -15.97 5.07
C VAL A 75 -0.21 -15.28 3.78
N VAL A 76 -0.26 -13.95 3.78
CA VAL A 76 -0.41 -13.11 2.59
C VAL A 76 0.90 -12.37 2.36
N VAL A 77 1.55 -12.65 1.24
CA VAL A 77 2.83 -12.03 0.88
C VAL A 77 2.59 -10.86 -0.07
N LEU A 78 3.04 -9.66 0.33
CA LEU A 78 2.96 -8.46 -0.50
C LEU A 78 4.26 -8.25 -1.27
N GLY A 79 4.15 -8.18 -2.60
CA GLY A 79 5.24 -7.89 -3.52
C GLY A 79 4.99 -6.64 -4.37
N GLY A 80 5.86 -6.41 -5.34
CA GLY A 80 5.80 -5.28 -6.26
C GLY A 80 6.31 -3.97 -5.65
N GLY A 81 6.13 -2.85 -6.35
CA GLY A 81 6.70 -1.54 -5.97
C GLY A 81 6.27 -1.03 -4.59
N ILE A 82 5.07 -1.43 -4.11
CA ILE A 82 4.57 -1.03 -2.80
C ILE A 82 5.35 -1.68 -1.65
N SER A 83 5.95 -2.86 -1.89
CA SER A 83 6.73 -3.59 -0.88
C SER A 83 8.00 -2.87 -0.43
N ASN A 84 8.45 -1.87 -1.21
CA ASN A 84 9.59 -1.01 -0.82
C ASN A 84 9.31 -0.21 0.47
N ARG A 85 8.04 -0.04 0.86
CA ARG A 85 7.65 0.55 2.15
C ARG A 85 8.08 -0.32 3.35
N GLY A 86 8.34 -1.61 3.13
CA GLY A 86 8.85 -2.55 4.12
C GLY A 86 7.86 -2.90 5.21
N GLU A 87 8.40 -3.32 6.35
CA GLU A 87 7.65 -3.83 7.50
C GLU A 87 6.60 -2.83 8.05
N LYS A 88 6.80 -1.53 7.87
CA LYS A 88 5.83 -0.52 8.29
C LYS A 88 4.49 -0.72 7.57
N LEU A 89 4.52 -1.00 6.26
CA LEU A 89 3.32 -1.30 5.48
C LEU A 89 2.63 -2.57 5.98
N ALA A 90 3.40 -3.63 6.22
CA ALA A 90 2.86 -4.90 6.70
C ALA A 90 2.20 -4.75 8.09
N ALA A 91 2.84 -4.03 9.01
CA ALA A 91 2.31 -3.77 10.34
C ALA A 91 0.98 -2.99 10.29
N GLU A 92 0.93 -1.91 9.52
CA GLU A 92 -0.29 -1.11 9.34
C GLU A 92 -1.42 -1.95 8.74
N LEU A 93 -1.13 -2.77 7.72
CA LEU A 93 -2.13 -3.65 7.09
C LEU A 93 -2.62 -4.75 8.03
N ASN A 94 -1.74 -5.38 8.79
CA ASN A 94 -2.13 -6.41 9.75
C ASN A 94 -3.15 -5.87 10.76
N GLU A 95 -2.96 -4.64 11.28
CA GLU A 95 -3.92 -4.00 12.18
C GLU A 95 -5.25 -3.70 11.48
N MET A 96 -5.22 -3.16 10.25
CA MET A 96 -6.44 -2.83 9.49
C MET A 96 -7.24 -4.08 9.12
N VAL A 97 -6.57 -5.13 8.66
CA VAL A 97 -7.19 -6.37 8.17
C VAL A 97 -7.79 -7.20 9.30
N LYS A 98 -7.22 -7.12 10.50
CA LYS A 98 -7.63 -7.91 11.66
C LYS A 98 -9.12 -7.80 11.98
N GLY A 99 -9.69 -6.59 11.88
CA GLY A 99 -11.11 -6.33 12.12
C GLY A 99 -12.03 -6.70 10.94
N GLU A 100 -11.48 -6.85 9.73
CA GLU A 100 -12.22 -7.12 8.49
C GLU A 100 -12.31 -8.61 8.17
N CYS A 101 -11.53 -9.45 8.86
CA CYS A 101 -11.53 -10.89 8.61
C CYS A 101 -12.66 -11.59 9.36
N PHE A 102 -13.41 -12.40 8.62
CA PHE A 102 -14.50 -13.21 9.18
C PHE A 102 -13.96 -14.20 10.22
N GLY A 103 -14.59 -14.20 11.41
CA GLY A 103 -14.22 -15.11 12.50
C GLY A 103 -12.93 -14.73 13.24
N HIS A 104 -12.43 -13.50 13.08
CA HIS A 104 -11.20 -13.01 13.72
C HIS A 104 -11.18 -13.14 15.25
N THR A 105 -12.35 -13.24 15.88
CA THR A 105 -12.49 -13.49 17.33
C THR A 105 -12.20 -14.94 17.73
N PHE A 106 -12.31 -15.86 16.79
CA PHE A 106 -12.17 -17.31 17.05
C PHE A 106 -10.95 -17.93 16.38
N VAL A 107 -10.49 -17.32 15.28
CA VAL A 107 -9.37 -17.82 14.46
C VAL A 107 -8.40 -16.69 14.20
N LYS A 108 -7.10 -16.96 14.40
CA LYS A 108 -6.06 -16.00 14.05
C LYS A 108 -6.14 -15.71 12.55
N PRO A 109 -6.27 -14.43 12.13
CA PRO A 109 -6.20 -14.06 10.71
C PRO A 109 -4.84 -14.42 10.10
N ALA A 110 -4.80 -14.55 8.77
CA ALA A 110 -3.55 -14.69 8.05
C ALA A 110 -2.62 -13.51 8.36
N GLU A 111 -1.34 -13.79 8.45
CA GLU A 111 -0.32 -12.76 8.62
C GLU A 111 0.04 -12.15 7.28
N VAL A 112 0.05 -10.82 7.22
CA VAL A 112 0.51 -10.05 6.04
C VAL A 112 2.00 -9.76 6.21
N VAL A 113 2.81 -10.19 5.26
CA VAL A 113 4.27 -10.00 5.25
C VAL A 113 4.75 -9.38 3.94
N ILE A 114 5.93 -8.80 3.96
CA ILE A 114 6.57 -8.27 2.76
C ILE A 114 7.40 -9.38 2.08
N ALA A 115 7.31 -9.48 0.76
CA ALA A 115 8.14 -10.38 -0.02
C ALA A 115 9.63 -10.07 0.20
N SER A 116 10.44 -11.07 0.56
CA SER A 116 11.88 -10.91 0.76
C SER A 116 12.59 -10.40 -0.49
N LEU A 117 12.13 -10.84 -1.67
CA LEU A 117 12.62 -10.41 -2.99
C LEU A 117 11.95 -9.11 -3.48
N LYS A 118 11.05 -8.51 -2.69
CA LYS A 118 10.38 -7.23 -2.98
C LYS A 118 9.79 -7.21 -4.42
N ASN A 119 10.23 -6.22 -5.22
CA ASN A 119 9.74 -6.05 -6.58
C ASN A 119 10.19 -7.18 -7.54
N ASP A 120 11.30 -7.85 -7.25
CA ASP A 120 11.87 -8.90 -8.10
C ASP A 120 11.23 -10.27 -7.88
N ALA A 121 10.40 -10.41 -6.83
CA ALA A 121 9.71 -11.65 -6.48
C ALA A 121 8.92 -12.25 -7.65
N GLY A 122 8.25 -11.38 -8.45
CA GLY A 122 7.48 -11.83 -9.61
C GLY A 122 8.33 -12.40 -10.75
N ILE A 123 9.46 -11.75 -11.05
CA ILE A 123 10.37 -12.16 -12.14
C ILE A 123 11.08 -13.46 -11.75
N ILE A 124 11.62 -13.52 -10.54
CA ILE A 124 12.32 -14.69 -10.03
C ILE A 124 11.37 -15.88 -9.91
N GLY A 125 10.17 -15.67 -9.33
CA GLY A 125 9.17 -16.72 -9.23
C GLY A 125 8.69 -17.25 -10.58
N ALA A 126 8.58 -16.40 -11.60
CA ALA A 126 8.26 -16.83 -12.95
C ALA A 126 9.39 -17.67 -13.59
N ALA A 127 10.64 -17.30 -13.32
CA ALA A 127 11.81 -18.06 -13.81
C ALA A 127 11.93 -19.46 -13.17
N GLU A 128 11.51 -19.62 -11.92
CA GLU A 128 11.50 -20.90 -11.20
C GLU A 128 10.40 -21.87 -11.70
N LEU A 129 9.40 -21.38 -12.46
CA LEU A 129 8.33 -22.19 -13.04
C LEU A 129 8.68 -22.78 -14.42
N CYS A 130 9.80 -22.38 -15.01
CA CYS A 130 10.30 -22.88 -16.29
C CYS A 130 11.36 -23.95 -16.10
#